data_2bf58c9c0ceba4eeb7bdb7633405aba3
#
_entry.id   2bf58c9c0ceba4eeb7bdb7633405aba3
#
_cell.length_a   1.000
_cell.length_b   1.000
_cell.length_c   1.000
_cell.angle_alpha   90.00
_cell.angle_beta   90.00
_cell.angle_gamma   90.00
#
_symmetry.space_group_name_H-M   'P 1'
#
loop_
_entity.id
_entity.type
_entity.pdbx_description
1 polymer ?
#
loop_
_entity_poly.entity_id
_entity_poly.type
_entity_poly.pdbx_seq_one_letter_code
_entity_poly.pdbx_strand_id
1 'polypeptide(L)'
;AAYTTGVTTTGVSGNAGSNTTIIVGNSTTTADQTVPPLFYYCTVHAGMGGSAPTITQSSGVSNKFNPPIDDIIEEAFERTNIRGTRTGYQLRSARRSLNIMFQEWENRGVHLWKVKLAKVPLVLGQAEYSFATDSINFPSDMSEILEAYYRNNSTTTAPQDIALTQISRSTYNATPNKLVQGTPSQFYVERKINPSIFLYATPNSSVSSTTTPSSFQFCFYYLSKIENPGAYTNVSDVVNRFYPCMMSGLAYYLSMKFS
;
A
#
# COMPACT_ATOMS: atom_id res chain seq x y z
N ALA A 1 -8.88 25.09 31.80
CA ALA A 1 -9.62 25.37 30.54
C ALA A 1 -10.46 24.15 30.17
N ALA A 2 -11.63 24.36 29.60
CA ALA A 2 -12.47 23.26 29.12
C ALA A 2 -11.83 22.61 27.88
N TYR A 3 -11.84 21.29 27.83
CA TYR A 3 -11.41 20.55 26.65
C TYR A 3 -12.57 20.56 25.63
N THR A 4 -12.34 21.06 24.44
CA THR A 4 -13.38 21.27 23.42
C THR A 4 -13.16 20.47 22.14
N THR A 5 -11.99 19.88 21.94
CA THR A 5 -11.66 19.16 20.72
C THR A 5 -12.44 17.83 20.65
N GLY A 6 -13.27 17.67 19.61
CA GLY A 6 -14.11 16.49 19.45
C GLY A 6 -15.26 16.36 20.43
N VAL A 7 -15.57 17.40 21.21
CA VAL A 7 -16.66 17.40 22.18
C VAL A 7 -17.94 17.93 21.54
N THR A 8 -19.00 17.16 21.67
CA THR A 8 -20.35 17.54 21.24
C THR A 8 -21.32 17.42 22.42
N THR A 9 -22.07 18.47 22.70
CA THR A 9 -23.12 18.47 23.74
C THR A 9 -24.49 18.43 23.08
N THR A 10 -25.37 17.57 23.58
CA THR A 10 -26.76 17.45 23.13
C THR A 10 -27.68 17.68 24.31
N GLY A 11 -28.67 18.53 24.13
CA GLY A 11 -29.64 18.89 25.17
C GLY A 11 -29.12 20.00 26.11
N VAL A 12 -29.89 20.27 27.14
CA VAL A 12 -29.54 21.25 28.20
C VAL A 12 -29.05 20.52 29.43
N SER A 13 -27.86 20.89 29.92
CA SER A 13 -27.26 20.29 31.08
C SER A 13 -28.23 20.20 32.28
N GLY A 14 -28.38 19.01 32.85
CA GLY A 14 -29.30 18.73 33.96
C GLY A 14 -30.68 18.20 33.54
N ASN A 15 -31.05 18.23 32.27
CA ASN A 15 -32.30 17.67 31.80
C ASN A 15 -32.15 16.20 31.34
N ALA A 16 -33.22 15.45 31.46
CA ALA A 16 -33.26 14.08 31.00
C ALA A 16 -32.98 14.02 29.47
N GLY A 17 -32.05 13.12 29.06
CA GLY A 17 -31.62 12.94 27.66
C GLY A 17 -30.50 13.88 27.21
N SER A 18 -30.00 14.78 28.08
CA SER A 18 -28.79 15.54 27.78
C SER A 18 -27.53 14.68 27.93
N ASN A 19 -26.62 14.77 26.96
CA ASN A 19 -25.35 14.06 27.00
C ASN A 19 -24.21 14.94 26.46
N THR A 20 -22.99 14.59 26.87
CA THR A 20 -21.76 15.13 26.30
C THR A 20 -20.98 13.97 25.72
N THR A 21 -20.79 13.98 24.43
CA THR A 21 -20.04 12.96 23.70
C THR A 21 -18.69 13.52 23.32
N ILE A 22 -17.65 12.74 23.58
CA ILE A 22 -16.27 13.05 23.17
C ILE A 22 -15.85 12.01 22.16
N ILE A 23 -15.53 12.44 20.94
CA ILE A 23 -14.93 11.59 19.93
C ILE A 23 -13.42 11.73 20.04
N VAL A 24 -12.78 10.70 20.57
CA VAL A 24 -11.33 10.64 20.69
C VAL A 24 -10.77 10.13 19.38
N GLY A 25 -10.26 11.05 18.61
CA GLY A 25 -9.42 10.87 17.42
C GLY A 25 -9.79 9.87 16.35
N ASN A 26 -10.25 10.32 15.23
CA ASN A 26 -9.85 9.87 13.92
C ASN A 26 -9.68 11.12 13.04
N SER A 27 -8.61 11.84 13.28
CA SER A 27 -8.23 12.91 12.36
C SER A 27 -7.35 12.32 11.28
N THR A 28 -7.83 12.31 10.07
CA THR A 28 -7.09 11.94 8.86
C THR A 28 -5.93 12.90 8.54
N THR A 29 -5.60 13.85 9.41
CA THR A 29 -4.67 14.94 9.07
C THR A 29 -3.59 15.28 10.10
N THR A 30 -3.54 14.69 11.28
CA THR A 30 -2.41 14.95 12.20
C THR A 30 -2.08 13.73 13.04
N ALA A 31 -0.79 13.38 13.00
CA ALA A 31 -0.17 12.40 13.85
C ALA A 31 -0.48 12.66 15.33
N ASP A 32 -0.83 11.58 16.03
CA ASP A 32 -0.71 11.40 17.47
C ASP A 32 -1.23 12.57 18.33
N GLN A 33 -2.55 12.77 18.35
CA GLN A 33 -3.13 13.60 19.41
C GLN A 33 -3.28 12.76 20.66
N THR A 34 -2.28 12.82 21.53
CA THR A 34 -2.39 12.38 22.91
C THR A 34 -3.44 13.22 23.62
N VAL A 35 -4.61 12.64 23.85
CA VAL A 35 -5.65 13.30 24.64
C VAL A 35 -5.15 13.38 26.08
N PRO A 36 -5.10 14.59 26.70
CA PRO A 36 -4.66 14.71 28.09
C PRO A 36 -5.65 14.00 29.01
N PRO A 37 -5.26 13.68 30.26
CA PRO A 37 -6.19 13.14 31.24
C PRO A 37 -7.42 14.05 31.35
N LEU A 38 -8.60 13.52 31.06
CA LEU A 38 -9.84 14.27 31.07
C LEU A 38 -10.56 14.08 32.42
N PHE A 39 -11.14 15.17 32.89
CA PHE A 39 -12.00 15.19 34.06
C PHE A 39 -13.35 15.79 33.68
N TYR A 40 -14.42 15.24 34.21
CA TYR A 40 -15.74 15.83 34.11
C TYR A 40 -16.17 16.38 35.48
N TYR A 41 -16.92 17.44 35.47
CA TYR A 41 -17.49 18.02 36.67
C TYR A 41 -18.89 18.62 36.39
N CYS A 42 -19.72 18.62 37.39
CA CYS A 42 -21.02 19.29 37.32
C CYS A 42 -20.84 20.79 37.58
N THR A 43 -21.37 21.63 36.70
CA THR A 43 -21.32 23.10 36.90
C THR A 43 -22.34 23.60 37.87
N VAL A 44 -23.33 22.79 38.29
CA VAL A 44 -24.44 23.15 39.17
C VAL A 44 -24.23 22.64 40.59
N HIS A 45 -23.65 21.46 40.76
CA HIS A 45 -23.48 20.84 42.08
C HIS A 45 -22.01 20.65 42.42
N ALA A 46 -21.56 21.23 43.51
CA ALA A 46 -20.21 21.04 44.00
C ALA A 46 -19.96 19.59 44.40
N GLY A 47 -18.78 19.06 44.11
CA GLY A 47 -18.40 17.69 44.48
C GLY A 47 -18.89 16.59 43.52
N MET A 48 -19.64 16.92 42.49
CA MET A 48 -20.03 15.96 41.43
C MET A 48 -19.07 16.07 40.27
N GLY A 49 -18.15 15.13 40.18
CA GLY A 49 -17.18 15.02 39.10
C GLY A 49 -16.29 13.80 39.26
N GLY A 50 -15.49 13.52 38.29
CA GLY A 50 -14.56 12.40 38.30
C GLY A 50 -13.56 12.45 37.17
N SER A 51 -12.59 11.56 37.20
CA SER A 51 -11.71 11.33 36.05
C SER A 51 -12.41 10.46 35.00
N ALA A 52 -12.42 10.93 33.78
CA ALA A 52 -12.72 10.03 32.65
C ALA A 52 -11.44 9.22 32.40
N PRO A 53 -11.47 7.88 32.49
CA PRO A 53 -10.33 7.09 32.06
C PRO A 53 -10.08 7.44 30.61
N THR A 54 -8.88 7.93 30.31
CA THR A 54 -8.48 8.19 28.94
C THR A 54 -8.39 6.82 28.26
N ILE A 55 -9.44 6.45 27.57
CA ILE A 55 -9.35 5.37 26.60
C ILE A 55 -8.49 5.98 25.50
N THR A 56 -7.18 5.79 25.58
CA THR A 56 -6.40 5.86 24.35
C THR A 56 -7.11 4.88 23.43
N GLN A 57 -7.78 5.38 22.39
CA GLN A 57 -8.05 4.53 21.27
C GLN A 57 -6.66 4.07 20.82
N SER A 58 -6.25 2.93 21.28
CA SER A 58 -5.42 2.06 20.51
C SER A 58 -6.10 2.09 19.12
N SER A 59 -5.57 2.89 18.22
CA SER A 59 -5.88 2.83 16.79
C SER A 59 -5.89 1.35 16.52
N GLY A 60 -7.08 0.77 16.27
CA GLY A 60 -7.39 -0.64 16.41
C GLY A 60 -6.11 -1.45 16.30
N VAL A 61 -5.46 -1.72 17.44
CA VAL A 61 -4.35 -2.64 17.46
C VAL A 61 -5.00 -3.92 17.08
N SER A 62 -5.04 -4.11 15.78
CA SER A 62 -5.28 -5.42 15.25
C SER A 62 -4.34 -6.29 16.07
N ASN A 63 -4.88 -7.16 16.96
CA ASN A 63 -4.11 -8.16 17.70
C ASN A 63 -3.44 -9.14 16.71
N LYS A 64 -3.14 -8.67 15.52
CA LYS A 64 -2.42 -9.39 14.49
C LYS A 64 -0.97 -9.38 14.89
N PHE A 65 -0.44 -10.55 15.05
CA PHE A 65 0.99 -10.76 15.20
C PHE A 65 1.69 -10.12 13.98
N ASN A 66 2.43 -9.05 14.23
CA ASN A 66 3.12 -8.28 13.20
C ASN A 66 4.52 -7.93 13.71
N PRO A 67 5.42 -8.92 13.79
CA PRO A 67 6.73 -8.76 14.38
C PRO A 67 7.62 -7.84 13.54
N PRO A 68 8.46 -7.02 14.18
CA PRO A 68 9.52 -6.31 13.51
C PRO A 68 10.54 -7.29 12.92
N ILE A 69 11.35 -6.81 12.00
CA ILE A 69 12.38 -7.64 11.33
C ILE A 69 13.37 -8.25 12.32
N ASP A 70 13.69 -7.56 13.41
CA ASP A 70 14.54 -8.09 14.47
C ASP A 70 14.00 -9.37 15.08
N ASP A 71 12.73 -9.40 15.44
CA ASP A 71 12.09 -10.60 16.03
C ASP A 71 12.12 -11.77 15.05
N ILE A 72 11.90 -11.49 13.76
CA ILE A 72 11.94 -12.49 12.69
C ILE A 72 13.35 -13.08 12.55
N ILE A 73 14.36 -12.22 12.60
CA ILE A 73 15.77 -12.63 12.50
C ILE A 73 16.17 -13.43 13.75
N GLU A 74 15.78 -12.99 14.93
CA GLU A 74 16.09 -13.70 16.17
C GLU A 74 15.44 -15.08 16.21
N GLU A 75 14.16 -15.17 15.90
CA GLU A 75 13.45 -16.45 15.81
C GLU A 75 14.13 -17.40 14.78
N ALA A 76 14.56 -16.86 13.64
CA ALA A 76 15.27 -17.66 12.64
C ALA A 76 16.62 -18.18 13.15
N PHE A 77 17.36 -17.39 13.92
CA PHE A 77 18.60 -17.86 14.57
C PHE A 77 18.31 -18.91 15.65
N GLU A 78 17.27 -18.74 16.45
CA GLU A 78 16.87 -19.72 17.48
C GLU A 78 16.55 -21.09 16.84
N ARG A 79 15.85 -21.10 15.72
CA ARG A 79 15.55 -22.32 14.95
C ARG A 79 16.79 -23.04 14.44
N THR A 80 17.89 -22.33 14.22
CA THR A 80 19.17 -22.94 13.83
C THR A 80 20.01 -23.39 15.03
N ASN A 81 19.50 -23.24 16.26
CA ASN A 81 20.22 -23.51 17.51
C ASN A 81 21.52 -22.68 17.71
N ILE A 82 21.67 -21.60 16.96
CA ILE A 82 22.76 -20.63 17.15
C ILE A 82 22.36 -19.74 18.32
N ARG A 83 22.97 -19.94 19.50
CA ARG A 83 22.64 -19.23 20.74
C ARG A 83 23.63 -18.10 21.02
N GLY A 84 23.26 -17.16 21.87
CA GLY A 84 24.09 -16.06 22.34
C GLY A 84 23.81 -14.73 21.62
N THR A 85 24.57 -13.71 22.02
CA THR A 85 24.40 -12.34 21.47
C THR A 85 24.83 -12.30 20.00
N ARG A 86 24.00 -11.72 19.13
CA ARG A 86 24.26 -11.59 17.70
C ARG A 86 25.31 -10.52 17.43
N THR A 87 26.26 -10.83 16.56
CA THR A 87 27.19 -9.82 16.08
C THR A 87 26.55 -8.94 15.00
N GLY A 88 27.01 -7.71 14.85
CA GLY A 88 26.53 -6.84 13.78
C GLY A 88 26.75 -7.41 12.37
N TYR A 89 27.75 -8.30 12.21
CA TYR A 89 27.95 -9.03 10.96
C TYR A 89 26.83 -10.05 10.72
N GLN A 90 26.46 -10.84 11.72
CA GLN A 90 25.40 -11.85 11.63
C GLN A 90 24.05 -11.19 11.30
N LEU A 91 23.70 -10.08 11.95
CA LEU A 91 22.46 -9.34 11.67
C LEU A 91 22.43 -8.81 10.24
N ARG A 92 23.52 -8.19 9.76
CA ARG A 92 23.59 -7.73 8.36
C ARG A 92 23.52 -8.88 7.36
N SER A 93 24.14 -10.02 7.66
CA SER A 93 24.07 -11.22 6.81
C SER A 93 22.68 -11.82 6.78
N ALA A 94 21.98 -11.87 7.92
CA ALA A 94 20.59 -12.34 8.01
C ALA A 94 19.65 -11.47 7.18
N ARG A 95 19.75 -10.14 7.31
CA ARG A 95 18.92 -9.22 6.52
C ARG A 95 19.17 -9.33 5.01
N ARG A 96 20.41 -9.56 4.59
CA ARG A 96 20.74 -9.83 3.19
C ARG A 96 20.10 -11.14 2.72
N SER A 97 20.13 -12.19 3.53
CA SER A 97 19.50 -13.47 3.22
C SER A 97 17.98 -13.33 3.11
N LEU A 98 17.36 -12.53 3.97
CA LEU A 98 15.94 -12.24 3.93
C LEU A 98 15.54 -11.55 2.61
N ASN A 99 16.31 -10.56 2.18
CA ASN A 99 16.06 -9.87 0.89
C ASN A 99 16.23 -10.81 -0.31
N ILE A 100 17.21 -11.71 -0.28
CA ILE A 100 17.40 -12.72 -1.34
C ILE A 100 16.21 -13.68 -1.38
N MET A 101 15.72 -14.10 -0.23
CA MET A 101 14.52 -14.95 -0.12
C MET A 101 13.28 -14.26 -0.67
N PHE A 102 13.09 -12.95 -0.43
CA PHE A 102 11.98 -12.20 -1.01
C PHE A 102 12.05 -12.14 -2.53
N GLN A 103 13.23 -11.93 -3.10
CA GLN A 103 13.41 -11.96 -4.55
C GLN A 103 13.16 -13.36 -5.14
N GLU A 104 13.53 -14.42 -4.42
CA GLU A 104 13.18 -15.78 -4.83
C GLU A 104 11.66 -16.01 -4.82
N TRP A 105 10.96 -15.49 -3.81
CA TRP A 105 9.50 -15.57 -3.74
C TRP A 105 8.83 -14.80 -4.89
N GLU A 106 9.33 -13.63 -5.23
CA GLU A 106 8.85 -12.87 -6.40
C GLU A 106 9.03 -13.67 -7.69
N ASN A 107 10.20 -14.24 -7.91
CA ASN A 107 10.50 -15.06 -9.10
C ASN A 107 9.61 -16.31 -9.20
N ARG A 108 9.17 -16.84 -8.06
CA ARG A 108 8.23 -17.96 -7.99
C ARG A 108 6.77 -17.57 -8.04
N GLY A 109 6.46 -16.29 -8.11
CA GLY A 109 5.10 -15.75 -8.11
C GLY A 109 4.39 -15.86 -6.73
N VAL A 110 5.14 -16.05 -5.64
CA VAL A 110 4.58 -16.20 -4.29
C VAL A 110 4.38 -14.83 -3.64
N HIS A 111 3.71 -13.91 -4.34
CA HIS A 111 3.42 -12.56 -3.81
C HIS A 111 2.06 -12.02 -4.26
N LEU A 112 1.09 -12.91 -4.42
CA LEU A 112 -0.26 -12.56 -4.90
C LEU A 112 -1.00 -11.54 -4.02
N TRP A 113 -0.59 -11.34 -2.77
CA TRP A 113 -1.14 -10.29 -1.90
C TRP A 113 -0.69 -8.88 -2.27
N LYS A 114 0.28 -8.76 -3.17
CA LYS A 114 0.86 -7.48 -3.63
C LYS A 114 0.16 -6.95 -4.89
N VAL A 115 -1.05 -7.39 -5.18
CA VAL A 115 -1.84 -6.84 -6.29
C VAL A 115 -2.27 -5.42 -5.95
N LYS A 116 -1.92 -4.49 -6.82
CA LYS A 116 -2.27 -3.07 -6.75
C LYS A 116 -2.94 -2.61 -8.04
N LEU A 117 -3.74 -1.55 -7.95
CA LEU A 117 -4.35 -0.89 -9.10
C LEU A 117 -3.65 0.43 -9.37
N ALA A 118 -3.08 0.59 -10.56
CA ALA A 118 -2.58 1.86 -11.07
C ALA A 118 -3.61 2.53 -11.96
N LYS A 119 -3.62 3.86 -11.94
CA LYS A 119 -4.49 4.70 -12.77
C LYS A 119 -3.63 5.81 -13.37
N VAL A 120 -3.41 5.72 -14.67
CA VAL A 120 -2.55 6.66 -15.41
C VAL A 120 -3.43 7.45 -16.38
N PRO A 121 -3.36 8.78 -16.40
CA PRO A 121 -4.11 9.60 -17.37
C PRO A 121 -3.75 9.23 -18.80
N LEU A 122 -4.75 9.10 -19.68
CA LEU A 122 -4.51 8.92 -21.11
C LEU A 122 -4.18 10.29 -21.73
N VAL A 123 -3.02 10.36 -22.40
CA VAL A 123 -2.52 11.58 -23.04
C VAL A 123 -2.65 11.46 -24.55
N LEU A 124 -3.13 12.51 -25.21
CA LEU A 124 -3.28 12.57 -26.66
C LEU A 124 -1.98 12.22 -27.38
N GLY A 125 -2.04 11.23 -28.26
CA GLY A 125 -0.90 10.81 -29.10
C GLY A 125 0.21 10.08 -28.34
N GLN A 126 0.07 9.83 -27.05
CA GLN A 126 1.06 9.11 -26.27
C GLN A 126 0.84 7.60 -26.39
N ALA A 127 1.80 6.91 -26.98
CA ALA A 127 1.78 5.46 -27.13
C ALA A 127 2.46 4.74 -25.95
N GLU A 128 3.53 5.31 -25.39
CA GLU A 128 4.34 4.72 -24.33
C GLU A 128 4.04 5.33 -22.98
N TYR A 129 3.78 4.46 -22.01
CA TYR A 129 3.58 4.80 -20.60
C TYR A 129 4.62 4.07 -19.75
N SER A 130 5.39 4.82 -18.97
CA SER A 130 6.44 4.30 -18.11
C SER A 130 6.66 5.23 -16.92
N PHE A 131 7.42 4.78 -15.93
CA PHE A 131 7.81 5.65 -14.81
C PHE A 131 8.62 6.88 -15.28
N ALA A 132 9.34 6.77 -16.40
CA ALA A 132 10.09 7.89 -16.96
C ALA A 132 9.17 8.94 -17.63
N THR A 133 8.03 8.52 -18.18
CA THR A 133 7.06 9.43 -18.83
C THR A 133 6.06 10.03 -17.84
N ASP A 134 5.71 9.32 -16.78
CA ASP A 134 4.81 9.78 -15.71
C ASP A 134 5.22 9.19 -14.36
N SER A 135 6.12 9.87 -13.66
CA SER A 135 6.62 9.44 -12.35
C SER A 135 5.60 9.61 -11.21
N ILE A 136 4.48 10.29 -11.45
CA ILE A 136 3.45 10.54 -10.43
C ILE A 136 2.42 9.41 -10.43
N ASN A 137 1.93 9.01 -11.59
CA ASN A 137 0.83 8.08 -11.71
C ASN A 137 1.27 6.65 -12.09
N PHE A 138 2.43 6.52 -12.73
CA PHE A 138 2.97 5.22 -13.11
C PHE A 138 3.79 4.60 -11.97
N PRO A 139 3.51 3.36 -11.54
CA PRO A 139 4.19 2.75 -10.40
C PRO A 139 5.65 2.40 -10.71
N SER A 140 6.56 2.73 -9.78
CA SER A 140 7.99 2.36 -9.86
C SER A 140 8.26 0.92 -9.41
N ASP A 141 7.32 0.35 -8.65
CA ASP A 141 7.43 -0.97 -8.02
C ASP A 141 6.74 -2.10 -8.82
N MET A 142 6.37 -1.83 -10.06
CA MET A 142 5.68 -2.80 -10.91
C MET A 142 6.61 -3.96 -11.28
N SER A 143 6.15 -5.19 -11.03
CA SER A 143 6.79 -6.43 -11.45
C SER A 143 6.11 -7.02 -12.69
N GLU A 144 4.80 -7.25 -12.64
CA GLU A 144 4.01 -7.83 -13.70
C GLU A 144 2.62 -7.22 -13.77
N ILE A 145 2.08 -7.10 -14.99
CA ILE A 145 0.69 -6.67 -15.21
C ILE A 145 -0.19 -7.91 -15.34
N LEU A 146 -1.30 -7.90 -14.61
CA LEU A 146 -2.30 -8.97 -14.63
C LEU A 146 -3.40 -8.67 -15.67
N GLU A 147 -4.02 -7.51 -15.53
CA GLU A 147 -5.16 -7.08 -16.35
C GLU A 147 -5.09 -5.57 -16.56
N ALA A 148 -5.61 -5.11 -17.69
CA ALA A 148 -5.68 -3.70 -18.01
C ALA A 148 -6.99 -3.34 -18.70
N TYR A 149 -7.46 -2.12 -18.45
CA TYR A 149 -8.61 -1.54 -19.09
C TYR A 149 -8.44 -0.03 -19.21
N TYR A 150 -9.14 0.59 -20.13
CA TYR A 150 -9.27 2.02 -20.07
C TYR A 150 -10.61 2.41 -19.41
N ARG A 151 -10.59 3.43 -18.62
CA ARG A 151 -11.75 3.95 -17.91
C ARG A 151 -12.16 5.29 -18.48
N ASN A 152 -13.43 5.41 -18.82
CA ASN A 152 -14.07 6.66 -19.19
C ASN A 152 -14.81 7.21 -17.96
N ASN A 153 -14.30 8.29 -17.39
CA ASN A 153 -14.91 9.05 -16.28
C ASN A 153 -15.60 10.33 -16.74
N SER A 154 -15.91 10.49 -18.02
CA SER A 154 -16.54 11.71 -18.55
C SER A 154 -17.92 11.96 -17.94
N THR A 155 -18.58 10.90 -17.46
CA THR A 155 -19.78 10.96 -16.63
C THR A 155 -19.44 10.53 -15.21
N THR A 156 -19.55 11.45 -14.25
CA THR A 156 -19.19 11.20 -12.84
C THR A 156 -20.07 10.16 -12.14
N THR A 157 -21.25 9.89 -12.67
CA THR A 157 -22.25 8.97 -12.09
C THR A 157 -22.09 7.51 -12.50
N ALA A 158 -21.43 7.22 -13.62
CA ALA A 158 -21.26 5.86 -14.11
C ALA A 158 -19.98 5.74 -14.96
N PRO A 159 -18.80 5.53 -14.35
CA PRO A 159 -17.59 5.28 -15.11
C PRO A 159 -17.75 4.00 -15.94
N GLN A 160 -17.27 4.03 -17.19
CA GLN A 160 -17.29 2.87 -18.08
C GLN A 160 -15.88 2.32 -18.22
N ASP A 161 -15.72 1.04 -17.94
CA ASP A 161 -14.46 0.32 -18.06
C ASP A 161 -14.50 -0.58 -19.30
N ILE A 162 -13.48 -0.44 -20.15
CA ILE A 162 -13.34 -1.22 -21.39
C ILE A 162 -12.03 -1.97 -21.34
N ALA A 163 -12.11 -3.29 -21.30
CA ALA A 163 -10.95 -4.17 -21.17
C ALA A 163 -10.01 -4.03 -22.39
N LEU A 164 -8.71 -4.06 -22.11
CA LEU A 164 -7.66 -4.06 -23.12
C LEU A 164 -7.06 -5.47 -23.25
N THR A 165 -6.76 -5.87 -24.46
CA THR A 165 -6.13 -7.17 -24.70
C THR A 165 -4.61 -7.06 -24.70
N GLN A 166 -3.94 -7.87 -23.89
CA GLN A 166 -2.49 -7.94 -23.93
C GLN A 166 -2.02 -8.67 -25.21
N ILE A 167 -1.10 -8.04 -25.94
CA ILE A 167 -0.50 -8.63 -27.12
C ILE A 167 0.99 -8.95 -26.90
N SER A 168 1.49 -9.90 -27.70
CA SER A 168 2.89 -10.28 -27.65
C SER A 168 3.80 -9.22 -28.32
N ARG A 169 5.10 -9.27 -27.99
CA ARG A 169 6.10 -8.42 -28.64
C ARG A 169 6.12 -8.60 -30.16
N SER A 170 6.00 -9.84 -30.65
CA SER A 170 5.97 -10.13 -32.08
C SER A 170 4.75 -9.52 -32.76
N THR A 171 3.58 -9.62 -32.17
CA THR A 171 2.35 -9.01 -32.67
C THR A 171 2.45 -7.49 -32.71
N TYR A 172 2.96 -6.87 -31.63
CA TYR A 172 3.16 -5.43 -31.60
C TYR A 172 4.17 -4.97 -32.67
N ASN A 173 5.27 -5.72 -32.86
CA ASN A 173 6.28 -5.38 -33.87
C ASN A 173 5.78 -5.55 -35.30
N ALA A 174 4.87 -6.49 -35.55
CA ALA A 174 4.24 -6.68 -36.83
C ALA A 174 3.24 -5.57 -37.22
N THR A 175 2.85 -4.73 -36.30
CA THR A 175 1.95 -3.59 -36.55
C THR A 175 2.67 -2.52 -37.39
N PRO A 176 2.19 -2.22 -38.63
CA PRO A 176 2.91 -1.34 -39.53
C PRO A 176 3.01 0.11 -39.03
N ASN A 177 1.91 0.63 -38.49
CA ASN A 177 1.87 1.98 -37.92
C ASN A 177 1.47 1.93 -36.43
N LYS A 178 2.45 2.10 -35.57
CA LYS A 178 2.27 2.05 -34.12
C LYS A 178 1.68 3.33 -33.50
N LEU A 179 1.60 4.40 -34.30
CA LEU A 179 1.11 5.70 -33.87
C LEU A 179 -0.29 6.04 -34.40
N VAL A 180 -1.00 5.03 -34.88
CA VAL A 180 -2.41 5.20 -35.28
C VAL A 180 -3.20 5.69 -34.07
N GLN A 181 -3.82 6.85 -34.24
CA GLN A 181 -4.65 7.43 -33.17
C GLN A 181 -6.06 6.84 -33.22
N GLY A 182 -6.57 6.51 -32.02
CA GLY A 182 -7.90 5.94 -31.85
C GLY A 182 -8.20 5.64 -30.39
N THR A 183 -9.23 4.84 -30.18
CA THR A 183 -9.52 4.29 -28.85
C THR A 183 -8.60 3.10 -28.60
N PRO A 184 -7.81 3.10 -27.52
CA PRO A 184 -6.97 1.96 -27.19
C PRO A 184 -7.79 0.67 -27.05
N SER A 185 -7.32 -0.41 -27.65
CA SER A 185 -7.94 -1.74 -27.56
C SER A 185 -6.96 -2.83 -27.14
N GLN A 186 -5.68 -2.58 -27.31
CA GLN A 186 -4.61 -3.52 -27.04
C GLN A 186 -3.47 -2.84 -26.30
N PHE A 187 -2.70 -3.63 -25.56
CA PHE A 187 -1.47 -3.14 -24.94
C PHE A 187 -0.37 -4.19 -25.03
N TYR A 188 0.87 -3.71 -25.08
CA TYR A 188 2.09 -4.52 -25.04
C TYR A 188 2.95 -4.07 -23.86
N VAL A 189 3.50 -5.01 -23.11
CA VAL A 189 4.40 -4.74 -21.99
C VAL A 189 5.83 -5.03 -22.41
N GLU A 190 6.67 -4.02 -22.45
CA GLU A 190 8.10 -4.19 -22.63
C GLU A 190 8.79 -4.41 -21.30
N ARG A 191 9.25 -5.65 -21.07
CA ARG A 191 9.89 -6.08 -19.83
C ARG A 191 11.37 -5.64 -19.85
N LYS A 192 11.62 -4.48 -19.27
CA LYS A 192 12.94 -3.92 -18.98
C LYS A 192 13.14 -3.82 -17.47
N ILE A 193 14.31 -3.34 -17.03
CA ILE A 193 14.56 -2.98 -15.62
C ILE A 193 13.48 -2.00 -15.13
N ASN A 194 13.17 -0.99 -15.98
CA ASN A 194 12.02 -0.10 -15.83
C ASN A 194 11.03 -0.45 -16.94
N PRO A 195 9.97 -1.18 -16.63
CA PRO A 195 9.04 -1.64 -17.66
C PRO A 195 8.26 -0.48 -18.29
N SER A 196 7.96 -0.62 -19.58
CA SER A 196 7.12 0.31 -20.34
C SER A 196 5.89 -0.42 -20.88
N ILE A 197 4.78 0.28 -20.95
CA ILE A 197 3.54 -0.22 -21.54
C ILE A 197 3.26 0.58 -22.82
N PHE A 198 3.01 -0.10 -23.90
CA PHE A 198 2.64 0.51 -25.16
C PHE A 198 1.17 0.23 -25.45
N LEU A 199 0.40 1.28 -25.68
CA LEU A 199 -1.00 1.18 -26.06
C LEU A 199 -1.13 1.16 -27.60
N TYR A 200 -2.08 0.37 -28.08
CA TYR A 200 -2.50 0.36 -29.48
C TYR A 200 -4.06 0.29 -29.54
N ALA A 201 -4.72 1.24 -30.22
CA ALA A 201 -4.21 2.46 -30.82
C ALA A 201 -3.79 3.50 -29.77
N THR A 202 -3.01 4.51 -30.19
CA THR A 202 -2.67 5.63 -29.32
C THR A 202 -3.91 6.49 -29.04
N PRO A 203 -4.08 7.06 -27.84
CA PRO A 203 -5.24 7.87 -27.53
C PRO A 203 -5.41 9.06 -28.48
N ASN A 204 -6.62 9.21 -29.03
CA ASN A 204 -7.02 10.39 -29.81
C ASN A 204 -7.68 11.45 -28.91
N SER A 205 -8.13 12.56 -29.50
CA SER A 205 -8.78 13.64 -28.76
C SER A 205 -10.09 13.24 -28.06
N SER A 206 -10.73 12.15 -28.50
CA SER A 206 -12.00 11.67 -27.90
C SER A 206 -11.79 10.84 -26.63
N VAL A 207 -10.58 10.31 -26.42
CA VAL A 207 -10.25 9.45 -25.28
C VAL A 207 -8.99 9.92 -24.53
N SER A 208 -8.56 11.16 -24.75
CA SER A 208 -7.47 11.76 -24.01
C SER A 208 -7.99 12.61 -22.84
N SER A 209 -7.21 12.65 -21.77
CA SER A 209 -7.52 13.44 -20.59
C SER A 209 -6.91 14.83 -20.72
N THR A 210 -7.74 15.86 -20.71
CA THR A 210 -7.31 17.28 -20.75
C THR A 210 -7.60 18.03 -19.43
N THR A 211 -8.28 17.38 -18.49
CA THR A 211 -8.74 17.98 -17.22
C THR A 211 -8.32 17.15 -16.01
N THR A 212 -8.27 17.80 -14.86
CA THR A 212 -8.06 17.15 -13.55
C THR A 212 -9.36 17.22 -12.72
N PRO A 213 -9.95 16.09 -12.28
CA PRO A 213 -9.50 14.69 -12.47
C PRO A 213 -9.63 14.22 -13.92
N SER A 214 -8.74 13.34 -14.29
CA SER A 214 -8.61 12.83 -15.66
C SER A 214 -9.88 12.16 -16.15
N SER A 215 -10.48 12.65 -17.24
CA SER A 215 -11.69 12.09 -17.83
C SER A 215 -11.48 10.68 -18.38
N PHE A 216 -10.27 10.40 -18.87
CA PHE A 216 -9.90 9.09 -19.39
C PHE A 216 -8.62 8.60 -18.74
N GLN A 217 -8.64 7.36 -18.27
CA GLN A 217 -7.52 6.76 -17.56
C GLN A 217 -7.19 5.37 -18.14
N PHE A 218 -5.91 5.08 -18.24
CA PHE A 218 -5.39 3.74 -18.38
C PHE A 218 -5.27 3.13 -17.00
N CYS A 219 -6.04 2.10 -16.72
CA CYS A 219 -6.07 1.41 -15.44
C CYS A 219 -5.54 0.00 -15.63
N PHE A 220 -4.68 -0.43 -14.71
CA PHE A 220 -4.17 -1.80 -14.75
C PHE A 220 -3.90 -2.34 -13.36
N TYR A 221 -4.24 -3.62 -13.18
CA TYR A 221 -3.85 -4.38 -12.00
C TYR A 221 -2.46 -4.95 -12.23
N TYR A 222 -1.61 -4.78 -11.25
CA TYR A 222 -0.23 -5.25 -11.32
C TYR A 222 0.23 -5.86 -10.00
N LEU A 223 1.20 -6.76 -10.10
CA LEU A 223 1.95 -7.26 -8.95
C LEU A 223 3.07 -6.28 -8.64
N SER A 224 3.09 -5.77 -7.41
CA SER A 224 4.20 -4.94 -6.96
C SER A 224 5.29 -5.79 -6.33
N LYS A 225 6.54 -5.31 -6.42
CA LYS A 225 7.70 -5.94 -5.78
C LYS A 225 7.52 -6.00 -4.27
N ILE A 226 8.11 -7.02 -3.62
CA ILE A 226 8.20 -7.06 -2.16
C ILE A 226 9.24 -6.04 -1.73
N GLU A 227 8.87 -5.13 -0.84
CA GLU A 227 9.76 -4.07 -0.40
C GLU A 227 10.88 -4.62 0.50
N ASN A 228 12.08 -4.04 0.34
CA ASN A 228 13.15 -4.27 1.30
C ASN A 228 12.72 -3.67 2.64
N PRO A 229 12.66 -4.46 3.72
CA PRO A 229 12.21 -3.98 5.03
C PRO A 229 13.06 -2.83 5.61
N GLY A 230 14.22 -2.53 5.04
CA GLY A 230 15.05 -1.38 5.44
C GLY A 230 15.64 -1.55 6.84
N ALA A 231 15.15 -0.84 7.84
CA ALA A 231 15.62 -0.90 9.21
C ALA A 231 15.11 -2.15 9.96
N TYR A 232 15.81 -2.54 11.01
CA TYR A 232 15.45 -3.70 11.84
C TYR A 232 14.11 -3.54 12.57
N THR A 233 13.77 -2.32 12.93
CA THR A 233 12.51 -1.97 13.60
C THR A 233 11.31 -1.91 12.67
N ASN A 234 11.53 -1.96 11.36
CA ASN A 234 10.46 -1.96 10.39
C ASN A 234 9.74 -3.32 10.39
N VAL A 235 8.51 -3.28 9.94
CA VAL A 235 7.69 -4.46 9.72
C VAL A 235 7.76 -4.83 8.24
N SER A 236 7.75 -6.14 7.94
CA SER A 236 7.69 -6.60 6.56
C SER A 236 6.27 -6.41 5.99
N ASP A 237 6.16 -6.17 4.69
CA ASP A 237 4.90 -6.09 3.96
C ASP A 237 4.34 -7.47 3.55
N VAL A 238 4.78 -8.51 4.24
CA VAL A 238 4.34 -9.89 4.05
C VAL A 238 3.11 -10.18 4.92
N VAL A 239 2.12 -10.87 4.37
CA VAL A 239 0.92 -11.21 5.14
C VAL A 239 1.23 -12.23 6.25
N ASN A 240 0.58 -12.10 7.39
CA ASN A 240 0.88 -12.85 8.63
C ASN A 240 0.95 -14.36 8.43
N ARG A 241 0.13 -14.93 7.57
CA ARG A 241 0.14 -16.36 7.26
C ARG A 241 1.47 -16.89 6.70
N PHE A 242 2.31 -16.01 6.16
CA PHE A 242 3.61 -16.38 5.61
C PHE A 242 4.76 -16.22 6.61
N TYR A 243 4.57 -15.62 7.79
CA TYR A 243 5.62 -15.49 8.78
C TYR A 243 6.28 -16.83 9.18
N PRO A 244 5.52 -17.92 9.42
CA PRO A 244 6.16 -19.21 9.70
C PRO A 244 7.07 -19.69 8.58
N CYS A 245 6.67 -19.49 7.32
CA CYS A 245 7.47 -19.83 6.15
C CYS A 245 8.70 -18.91 6.04
N MET A 246 8.53 -17.61 6.31
CA MET A 246 9.61 -16.63 6.29
C MET A 246 10.69 -16.94 7.33
N MET A 247 10.28 -17.24 8.58
CA MET A 247 11.19 -17.58 9.67
C MET A 247 11.95 -18.90 9.37
N SER A 248 11.24 -19.91 8.87
CA SER A 248 11.88 -21.20 8.52
C SER A 248 12.79 -21.09 7.30
N GLY A 249 12.39 -20.34 6.29
CA GLY A 249 13.21 -20.08 5.12
C GLY A 249 14.48 -19.31 5.47
N LEU A 250 14.37 -18.27 6.29
CA LEU A 250 15.52 -17.52 6.79
C LEU A 250 16.43 -18.40 7.63
N ALA A 251 15.89 -19.25 8.52
CA ALA A 251 16.66 -20.21 9.29
C ALA A 251 17.47 -21.17 8.40
N TYR A 252 16.87 -21.65 7.31
CA TYR A 252 17.58 -22.47 6.32
C TYR A 252 18.77 -21.72 5.72
N TYR A 253 18.61 -20.46 5.29
CA TYR A 253 19.72 -19.66 4.76
C TYR A 253 20.80 -19.39 5.81
N LEU A 254 20.43 -19.22 7.08
CA LEU A 254 21.37 -18.96 8.16
C LEU A 254 22.15 -20.24 8.55
N SER A 255 21.50 -21.39 8.55
CA SER A 255 22.18 -22.67 8.84
C SER A 255 23.29 -22.98 7.85
N MET A 256 23.11 -22.61 6.57
CA MET A 256 24.17 -22.78 5.56
C MET A 256 25.37 -21.82 5.74
N LYS A 257 25.20 -20.73 6.48
CA LYS A 257 26.24 -19.72 6.67
C LYS A 257 26.97 -19.79 8.00
N PHE A 258 26.28 -20.29 9.02
CA PHE A 258 26.73 -20.23 10.40
C PHE A 258 26.65 -21.59 11.12
N SER A 259 26.57 -22.69 10.37
CA SER A 259 26.61 -24.04 10.90
C SER A 259 28.01 -24.43 11.43
#